data_ae03a1b9189e33c457e97ac4f8690299
#
_entry.id   ae03a1b9189e33c457e97ac4f8690299
#
_cell.length_a   1.000
_cell.length_b   1.000
_cell.length_c   1.000
_cell.angle_alpha   90.00
_cell.angle_beta   90.00
_cell.angle_gamma   90.00
#
_symmetry.space_group_name_H-M   'P 1'
#
loop_
_entity.id
_entity.type
_entity.pdbx_description
1 polymer ?
#
loop_
_entity_poly.entity_id
_entity_poly.type
_entity_poly.pdbx_seq_one_letter_code
_entity_poly.pdbx_strand_id
1 'polypeptide(L)'
;MAEYFKSLEPAEYHDLQNKMDQLKPFKLPKALVAFLESDNLYFELPDSDFISIEFLPLLDTVPFKVGRRNLLRLSKELGEYNDWQIVWDPKSKKISCYDTEHQELRELCKFDEFMADMAGQLENLF
;
A
#
# COMPACT_ATOMS: atom_id res chain seq x y z
N MET A 1 -8.98 2.31 -15.23
CA MET A 1 -9.51 3.50 -14.56
C MET A 1 -10.82 4.01 -15.11
N ALA A 2 -11.00 4.08 -16.44
CA ALA A 2 -12.25 4.59 -17.01
C ALA A 2 -13.50 3.80 -16.57
N GLU A 3 -13.42 2.48 -16.52
CA GLU A 3 -14.54 1.65 -16.06
C GLU A 3 -14.81 1.81 -14.57
N TYR A 4 -13.78 1.99 -13.77
CA TYR A 4 -13.90 2.24 -12.34
C TYR A 4 -14.67 3.53 -12.08
N PHE A 5 -14.31 4.61 -12.78
CA PHE A 5 -15.01 5.89 -12.64
C PHE A 5 -16.47 5.81 -13.08
N LYS A 6 -16.77 5.06 -14.13
CA LYS A 6 -18.12 4.93 -14.65
C LYS A 6 -19.08 4.22 -13.69
N SER A 7 -18.57 3.38 -12.81
CA SER A 7 -19.37 2.62 -11.86
C SER A 7 -19.69 3.40 -10.59
N LEU A 8 -19.10 4.59 -10.40
CA LEU A 8 -19.25 5.34 -9.16
C LEU A 8 -20.47 6.27 -9.18
N GLU A 9 -21.07 6.42 -8.00
CA GLU A 9 -22.05 7.49 -7.77
C GLU A 9 -21.35 8.86 -7.85
N PRO A 10 -22.10 9.96 -8.14
CA PRO A 10 -21.47 11.28 -8.22
C PRO A 10 -20.68 11.70 -6.97
N ALA A 11 -21.17 11.37 -5.78
CA ALA A 11 -20.45 11.68 -4.54
C ALA A 11 -19.16 10.87 -4.42
N GLU A 12 -19.21 9.58 -4.76
CA GLU A 12 -18.03 8.71 -4.76
C GLU A 12 -17.00 9.18 -5.77
N TYR A 13 -17.44 9.61 -6.94
CA TYR A 13 -16.56 10.15 -7.97
C TYR A 13 -15.84 11.40 -7.47
N HIS A 14 -16.56 12.30 -6.79
CA HIS A 14 -15.97 13.51 -6.24
C HIS A 14 -14.93 13.18 -5.16
N ASP A 15 -15.22 12.23 -4.28
CA ASP A 15 -14.28 11.77 -3.25
C ASP A 15 -13.04 11.14 -3.86
N LEU A 16 -13.21 10.37 -4.93
CA LEU A 16 -12.09 9.77 -5.65
C LEU A 16 -11.22 10.83 -6.30
N GLN A 17 -11.82 11.87 -6.91
CA GLN A 17 -11.08 12.98 -7.51
C GLN A 17 -10.23 13.71 -6.46
N ASN A 18 -10.81 14.00 -5.31
CA ASN A 18 -10.10 14.64 -4.21
C ASN A 18 -8.95 13.78 -3.73
N LYS A 19 -9.16 12.47 -3.63
CA LYS A 19 -8.12 11.53 -3.22
C LYS A 19 -6.99 11.46 -4.25
N MET A 20 -7.33 11.41 -5.54
CA MET A 20 -6.33 11.40 -6.60
C MET A 20 -5.47 12.66 -6.58
N ASP A 21 -6.07 13.83 -6.33
CA ASP A 21 -5.32 15.07 -6.17
C ASP A 21 -4.38 15.02 -4.97
N GLN A 22 -4.82 14.42 -3.87
CA GLN A 22 -4.02 14.22 -2.67
C GLN A 22 -2.84 13.28 -2.92
N LEU A 23 -3.00 12.32 -3.82
CA LEU A 23 -1.99 11.31 -4.12
C LEU A 23 -0.96 11.74 -5.19
N LYS A 24 -1.20 12.84 -5.90
CA LYS A 24 -0.28 13.32 -6.94
C LYS A 24 1.17 13.43 -6.47
N PRO A 25 1.46 14.00 -5.28
CA PRO A 25 2.84 14.11 -4.82
C PRO A 25 3.54 12.77 -4.61
N PHE A 26 2.77 11.70 -4.42
CA PHE A 26 3.34 10.36 -4.18
C PHE A 26 3.76 9.66 -5.47
N LYS A 27 3.30 10.13 -6.63
CA LYS A 27 3.70 9.60 -7.95
C LYS A 27 3.57 8.08 -8.04
N LEU A 28 2.41 7.57 -7.69
CA LEU A 28 2.16 6.13 -7.68
C LEU A 28 2.29 5.54 -9.08
N PRO A 29 2.96 4.37 -9.23
CA PRO A 29 2.98 3.66 -10.50
C PRO A 29 1.57 3.27 -10.95
N LYS A 30 1.34 3.25 -12.25
CA LYS A 30 0.02 2.88 -12.80
C LYS A 30 -0.42 1.49 -12.35
N ALA A 31 0.52 0.54 -12.28
CA ALA A 31 0.23 -0.81 -11.83
C ALA A 31 -0.22 -0.85 -10.37
N LEU A 32 0.38 -0.03 -9.52
CA LEU A 32 -0.03 0.06 -8.11
C LEU A 32 -1.42 0.66 -7.98
N VAL A 33 -1.71 1.72 -8.72
CA VAL A 33 -3.06 2.34 -8.72
C VAL A 33 -4.10 1.32 -9.17
N ALA A 34 -3.85 0.62 -10.28
CA ALA A 34 -4.76 -0.40 -10.79
C ALA A 34 -4.98 -1.53 -9.77
N PHE A 35 -3.92 -1.93 -9.09
CA PHE A 35 -4.01 -2.95 -8.03
C PHE A 35 -4.92 -2.49 -6.89
N LEU A 36 -4.73 -1.26 -6.41
CA LEU A 36 -5.52 -0.73 -5.28
C LEU A 36 -6.98 -0.44 -5.66
N GLU A 37 -7.29 -0.35 -6.95
CA GLU A 37 -8.66 -0.24 -7.46
C GLU A 37 -9.33 -1.60 -7.63
N SER A 38 -8.59 -2.70 -7.52
CA SER A 38 -9.14 -4.06 -7.69
C SER A 38 -9.87 -4.52 -6.44
N ASP A 39 -10.62 -5.63 -6.57
CA ASP A 39 -11.35 -6.22 -5.46
C ASP A 39 -10.54 -7.26 -4.68
N ASN A 40 -9.35 -7.62 -5.17
CA ASN A 40 -8.54 -8.68 -4.58
C ASN A 40 -7.36 -8.10 -3.82
N LEU A 41 -7.63 -7.58 -2.62
CA LEU A 41 -6.65 -6.87 -1.80
C LEU A 41 -6.19 -7.66 -0.57
N TYR A 42 -6.71 -8.86 -0.36
CA TYR A 42 -6.34 -9.69 0.79
C TYR A 42 -5.49 -10.88 0.35
N PHE A 43 -4.38 -11.10 1.06
CA PHE A 43 -3.43 -12.17 0.78
C PHE A 43 -2.99 -12.86 2.06
N GLU A 44 -2.89 -14.19 2.01
CA GLU A 44 -2.24 -14.97 3.06
C GLU A 44 -0.92 -15.50 2.49
N LEU A 45 0.16 -15.38 3.26
CA LEU A 45 1.46 -15.90 2.82
C LEU A 45 1.50 -17.41 3.03
N PRO A 46 1.81 -18.19 1.96
CA PRO A 46 1.66 -19.64 2.03
C PRO A 46 2.58 -20.34 3.04
N ASP A 47 3.72 -19.74 3.34
CA ASP A 47 4.70 -20.33 4.26
C ASP A 47 4.59 -19.78 5.69
N SER A 48 3.56 -19.00 5.98
CA SER A 48 3.36 -18.43 7.30
C SER A 48 1.87 -18.39 7.66
N ASP A 49 1.52 -19.07 8.75
CA ASP A 49 0.16 -19.04 9.27
C ASP A 49 -0.16 -17.73 9.99
N PHE A 50 0.87 -16.90 10.23
CA PHE A 50 0.74 -15.69 11.03
C PHE A 50 0.72 -14.40 10.21
N ILE A 51 1.14 -14.44 8.95
CA ILE A 51 1.24 -13.25 8.14
C ILE A 51 0.15 -13.24 7.08
N SER A 52 -0.72 -12.25 7.18
CA SER A 52 -1.70 -11.93 6.16
C SER A 52 -1.59 -10.45 5.84
N ILE A 53 -1.91 -10.08 4.61
CA ILE A 53 -1.86 -8.69 4.15
C ILE A 53 -3.22 -8.31 3.60
N GLU A 54 -3.80 -7.26 4.16
CA GLU A 54 -4.98 -6.65 3.59
C GLU A 54 -4.60 -5.25 3.13
N PHE A 55 -4.48 -5.07 1.81
CA PHE A 55 -4.21 -3.76 1.25
C PHE A 55 -5.45 -2.88 1.36
N LEU A 56 -5.23 -1.58 1.49
CA LEU A 56 -6.31 -0.62 1.55
C LEU A 56 -6.78 -0.29 0.12
N PRO A 57 -8.11 -0.18 -0.11
CA PRO A 57 -8.58 0.41 -1.36
C PRO A 57 -7.97 1.79 -1.58
N LEU A 58 -7.87 2.21 -2.83
CA LEU A 58 -7.22 3.47 -3.18
C LEU A 58 -7.74 4.65 -2.35
N LEU A 59 -9.04 4.71 -2.11
CA LEU A 59 -9.66 5.78 -1.33
C LEU A 59 -9.30 5.75 0.16
N ASP A 60 -8.86 4.62 0.66
CA ASP A 60 -8.55 4.42 2.08
C ASP A 60 -7.06 4.52 2.40
N THR A 61 -6.21 4.70 1.40
CA THR A 61 -4.78 4.91 1.62
C THR A 61 -4.55 6.20 2.41
N VAL A 62 -3.56 6.19 3.32
CA VAL A 62 -3.38 7.29 4.27
C VAL A 62 -1.98 7.89 4.15
N PRO A 63 -1.87 9.18 3.75
CA PRO A 63 -0.59 9.88 3.81
C PRO A 63 -0.16 10.10 5.26
N PHE A 64 1.12 9.91 5.53
CA PHE A 64 1.69 10.20 6.85
C PHE A 64 3.16 10.56 6.72
N LYS A 65 3.74 11.08 7.80
CA LYS A 65 5.14 11.50 7.81
C LYS A 65 5.95 10.69 8.81
N VAL A 66 7.17 10.30 8.39
CA VAL A 66 8.17 9.73 9.27
C VAL A 66 9.40 10.63 9.17
N GLY A 67 9.63 11.45 10.19
CA GLY A 67 10.62 12.50 10.11
C GLY A 67 10.27 13.50 8.99
N ARG A 68 11.16 13.61 7.99
CA ARG A 68 10.95 14.48 6.82
C ARG A 68 10.38 13.72 5.62
N ARG A 69 10.19 12.42 5.74
CA ARG A 69 9.67 11.60 4.64
C ARG A 69 8.16 11.61 4.62
N ASN A 70 7.60 11.80 3.42
CA ASN A 70 6.18 11.65 3.18
C ASN A 70 5.94 10.25 2.64
N LEU A 71 5.16 9.45 3.36
CA LEU A 71 4.87 8.08 3.01
C LEU A 71 3.37 7.90 2.81
N LEU A 72 2.98 6.89 2.06
CA LEU A 72 1.58 6.53 1.87
C LEU A 72 1.35 5.13 2.43
N ARG A 73 0.47 5.02 3.41
CA ARG A 73 0.08 3.72 3.97
C ARG A 73 -0.80 2.97 2.97
N LEU A 74 -0.38 1.74 2.62
CA LEU A 74 -1.06 0.92 1.62
C LEU A 74 -1.81 -0.27 2.21
N SER A 75 -1.56 -0.62 3.48
CA SER A 75 -2.17 -1.81 4.07
C SER A 75 -2.57 -1.58 5.53
N LYS A 76 -3.41 -2.49 6.02
CA LYS A 76 -3.62 -2.65 7.45
C LYS A 76 -2.40 -3.35 8.05
N GLU A 77 -2.38 -3.51 9.37
CA GLU A 77 -1.33 -4.24 10.06
C GLU A 77 -1.20 -5.67 9.51
N LEU A 78 0.02 -6.21 9.52
CA LEU A 78 0.32 -7.50 8.92
C LEU A 78 -0.02 -8.65 9.89
N GLY A 79 -1.23 -9.17 9.81
CA GLY A 79 -1.67 -10.31 10.62
C GLY A 79 -1.42 -10.12 12.10
N GLU A 80 -0.64 -11.00 12.72
CA GLU A 80 -0.29 -10.89 14.14
C GLU A 80 0.82 -9.88 14.43
N TYR A 81 1.49 -9.39 13.38
CA TYR A 81 2.52 -8.36 13.51
C TYR A 81 1.86 -6.99 13.42
N ASN A 82 1.13 -6.61 14.45
CA ASN A 82 0.26 -5.45 14.48
C ASN A 82 0.98 -4.11 14.29
N ASP A 83 2.29 -4.09 14.49
CA ASP A 83 3.08 -2.86 14.39
C ASP A 83 3.64 -2.61 12.99
N TRP A 84 3.48 -3.58 12.07
CA TRP A 84 4.05 -3.49 10.73
C TRP A 84 2.99 -3.19 9.69
N GLN A 85 3.30 -2.30 8.75
CA GLN A 85 2.41 -1.88 7.66
C GLN A 85 3.19 -1.74 6.36
N ILE A 86 2.54 -2.06 5.24
CA ILE A 86 3.12 -1.83 3.92
C ILE A 86 2.87 -0.39 3.51
N VAL A 87 3.92 0.29 3.06
CA VAL A 87 3.88 1.69 2.68
C VAL A 87 4.58 1.93 1.34
N TRP A 88 4.23 3.02 0.69
CA TRP A 88 4.89 3.52 -0.52
C TRP A 88 5.73 4.73 -0.16
N ASP A 89 7.01 4.71 -0.59
CA ASP A 89 7.94 5.83 -0.43
C ASP A 89 8.17 6.48 -1.79
N PRO A 90 7.64 7.69 -2.03
CA PRO A 90 7.81 8.36 -3.32
C PRO A 90 9.25 8.78 -3.60
N LYS A 91 10.07 8.94 -2.58
CA LYS A 91 11.47 9.33 -2.74
C LYS A 91 12.31 8.19 -3.29
N SER A 92 12.16 6.99 -2.73
CA SER A 92 12.88 5.82 -3.21
C SER A 92 12.17 5.12 -4.37
N LYS A 93 10.86 5.38 -4.54
CA LYS A 93 9.96 4.72 -5.50
C LYS A 93 9.89 3.22 -5.24
N LYS A 94 9.88 2.84 -3.98
CA LYS A 94 9.86 1.45 -3.55
C LYS A 94 8.73 1.18 -2.56
N ILE A 95 8.31 -0.09 -2.54
CA ILE A 95 7.48 -0.61 -1.47
C ILE A 95 8.38 -0.83 -0.26
N SER A 96 7.90 -0.42 0.89
CA SER A 96 8.63 -0.53 2.15
C SER A 96 7.71 -1.08 3.23
N CYS A 97 8.29 -1.53 4.33
CA CYS A 97 7.55 -1.96 5.50
C CYS A 97 7.89 -1.02 6.66
N TYR A 98 6.88 -0.51 7.33
CA TYR A 98 7.05 0.44 8.41
C TYR A 98 6.58 -0.16 9.73
N ASP A 99 7.49 -0.15 10.71
CA ASP A 99 7.21 -0.57 12.09
C ASP A 99 6.76 0.64 12.89
N THR A 100 5.48 0.70 13.26
CA THR A 100 4.91 1.84 13.97
C THR A 100 5.40 1.93 15.42
N GLU A 101 5.73 0.80 16.04
CA GLU A 101 6.20 0.78 17.42
C GLU A 101 7.62 1.35 17.53
N HIS A 102 8.54 0.90 16.66
CA HIS A 102 9.93 1.33 16.69
C HIS A 102 10.24 2.49 15.75
N GLN A 103 9.25 2.92 14.96
CA GLN A 103 9.39 3.97 13.95
C GLN A 103 10.52 3.67 12.95
N GLU A 104 10.62 2.40 12.56
CA GLU A 104 11.61 1.90 11.61
C GLU A 104 11.00 1.70 10.23
N LEU A 105 11.71 2.17 9.21
CA LEU A 105 11.33 1.95 7.82
C LEU A 105 12.32 1.00 7.17
N ARG A 106 11.81 -0.09 6.57
CA ARG A 106 12.64 -1.04 5.82
C ARG A 106 12.21 -1.07 4.37
N GLU A 107 13.12 -0.69 3.48
CA GLU A 107 12.88 -0.77 2.05
C GLU A 107 12.86 -2.23 1.61
N LEU A 108 11.90 -2.60 0.77
CA LEU A 108 11.80 -3.94 0.23
C LEU A 108 12.25 -3.98 -1.22
N CYS A 109 11.42 -3.47 -2.15
CA CYS A 109 11.72 -3.54 -3.57
C CYS A 109 10.72 -2.70 -4.36
N LYS A 110 10.86 -2.68 -5.68
CA LYS A 110 9.86 -2.06 -6.56
C LYS A 110 8.55 -2.84 -6.47
N PHE A 111 7.45 -2.18 -6.81
CA PHE A 111 6.12 -2.77 -6.66
C PHE A 111 5.96 -4.07 -7.44
N ASP A 112 6.40 -4.10 -8.69
CA ASP A 112 6.28 -5.30 -9.52
C ASP A 112 7.10 -6.47 -8.96
N GLU A 113 8.30 -6.21 -8.46
CA GLU A 113 9.13 -7.21 -7.79
C GLU A 113 8.48 -7.69 -6.48
N PHE A 114 7.88 -6.77 -5.74
CA PHE A 114 7.18 -7.10 -4.50
C PHE A 114 6.01 -8.04 -4.76
N MET A 115 5.19 -7.76 -5.77
CA MET A 115 4.05 -8.62 -6.10
C MET A 115 4.49 -9.99 -6.62
N ALA A 116 5.63 -10.05 -7.33
CA ALA A 116 6.14 -11.32 -7.84
C ALA A 116 6.71 -12.22 -6.73
N ASP A 117 7.27 -11.63 -5.66
CA ASP A 117 7.95 -12.39 -4.60
C ASP A 117 7.54 -11.88 -3.20
N MET A 118 6.25 -11.68 -3.00
CA MET A 118 5.73 -11.11 -1.76
C MET A 118 6.12 -11.94 -0.53
N ALA A 119 5.96 -13.27 -0.60
CA ALA A 119 6.27 -14.15 0.52
C ALA A 119 7.75 -14.04 0.91
N GLY A 120 8.65 -14.13 -0.07
CA GLY A 120 10.10 -14.06 0.18
C GLY A 120 10.52 -12.72 0.75
N GLN A 121 9.96 -11.62 0.25
CA GLN A 121 10.30 -10.29 0.74
C GLN A 121 9.90 -10.10 2.21
N LEU A 122 8.73 -10.59 2.59
CA LEU A 122 8.26 -10.45 3.96
C LEU A 122 8.93 -11.41 4.92
N GLU A 123 9.29 -12.62 4.48
CA GLU A 123 10.04 -13.56 5.30
C GLU A 123 11.39 -12.98 5.73
N ASN A 124 12.02 -12.20 4.87
CA ASN A 124 13.30 -11.58 5.19
C ASN A 124 13.20 -10.51 6.28
N LEU A 125 12.00 -10.03 6.61
CA LEU A 125 11.79 -9.07 7.69
C LEU A 125 11.67 -9.75 9.05
N PHE A 126 11.23 -10.97 9.08
CA PHE A 126 10.93 -11.75 10.28
C PHE A 126 11.76 -13.03 10.34
#